data_015a29466b0f5989006ebe8619392cea
#
_entry.id   015a29466b0f5989006ebe8619392cea
#
_cell.length_a   1.000
_cell.length_b   1.000
_cell.length_c   1.000
_cell.angle_alpha   90.00
_cell.angle_beta   90.00
_cell.angle_gamma   90.00
#
_symmetry.space_group_name_H-M   'P 1'
#
loop_
_entity.id
_entity.type
_entity.pdbx_description
1 polymer ?
#
loop_
_entity_poly.entity_id
_entity_poly.type
_entity_poly.pdbx_seq_one_letter_code
_entity_poly.pdbx_strand_id
1 'polypeptide(L)'
;VVGRGGMGTVWRAYDEMLDRDVAVKEVHLPERITEAERKVLCRRLLGEARATAALRHPGVVAVHDLIVEDGRPWIVMEFLESRSLHGLIAECGPLGVRRAAEIGADVLSVLRAAHAAGILHRDVKPSNVLICEDGRVLLTDFGLAVHMDRGREAGETLVAGIEGSPAYLPPERVNGLPSLEASDLWSLGATLYTAVEGFSPFLRCHALASMLAVLLGDYARPERAGALTPVIEGLLRQRPEDRLSAEATAMLLREAADLAARPGATALPVAAARPGAG
;
A
#
# COMPACT_ATOMS: atom_id res chain seq x y z
N VAL A 1 -4.12 -18.86 -10.23
CA VAL A 1 -3.57 -17.94 -9.23
C VAL A 1 -3.28 -16.62 -9.91
N VAL A 2 -3.84 -15.53 -9.37
CA VAL A 2 -3.61 -14.16 -9.85
C VAL A 2 -2.46 -13.51 -9.07
N GLY A 3 -2.36 -13.81 -7.77
CA GLY A 3 -1.31 -13.27 -6.91
C GLY A 3 -1.09 -14.11 -5.65
N ARG A 4 0.13 -14.03 -5.10
CA ARG A 4 0.49 -14.61 -3.81
C ARG A 4 1.23 -13.58 -2.98
N GLY A 5 0.92 -13.51 -1.68
CA GLY A 5 1.58 -12.65 -0.72
C GLY A 5 1.50 -13.23 0.70
N GLY A 6 2.15 -12.59 1.67
CA GLY A 6 2.15 -13.05 3.06
C GLY A 6 0.75 -13.14 3.69
N MET A 7 -0.20 -12.34 3.23
CA MET A 7 -1.57 -12.33 3.74
C MET A 7 -2.49 -13.36 3.07
N GLY A 8 -2.04 -14.05 2.03
CA GLY A 8 -2.89 -15.02 1.34
C GLY A 8 -2.59 -15.18 -0.14
N THR A 9 -3.42 -15.98 -0.78
CA THR A 9 -3.37 -16.25 -2.22
C THR A 9 -4.66 -15.75 -2.87
N VAL A 10 -4.52 -15.04 -3.99
CA VAL A 10 -5.66 -14.56 -4.80
C VAL A 10 -5.80 -15.46 -6.03
N TRP A 11 -7.00 -15.94 -6.25
CA TRP A 11 -7.38 -16.81 -7.35
C TRP A 11 -8.37 -16.11 -8.26
N ARG A 12 -8.29 -16.32 -9.58
CA ARG A 12 -9.42 -16.08 -10.47
C ARG A 12 -10.35 -17.28 -10.37
N ALA A 13 -11.61 -17.02 -10.15
CA ALA A 13 -12.67 -18.01 -10.08
C ALA A 13 -13.87 -17.55 -10.91
N TYR A 14 -14.78 -18.45 -11.18
CA TYR A 14 -16.01 -18.18 -11.92
C TYR A 14 -17.22 -18.37 -11.00
N ASP A 15 -18.03 -17.34 -10.88
CA ASP A 15 -19.30 -17.35 -10.14
C ASP A 15 -20.40 -17.88 -11.07
N GLU A 16 -20.69 -19.18 -10.97
CA GLU A 16 -21.67 -19.86 -11.83
C GLU A 16 -23.11 -19.33 -11.63
N MET A 17 -23.42 -18.78 -10.45
CA MET A 17 -24.75 -18.27 -10.16
C MET A 17 -25.01 -16.92 -10.82
N LEU A 18 -23.99 -16.08 -10.93
CA LEU A 18 -24.08 -14.73 -11.49
C LEU A 18 -23.40 -14.59 -12.86
N ASP A 19 -22.88 -15.70 -13.42
CA ASP A 19 -22.26 -15.80 -14.74
C ASP A 19 -21.15 -14.75 -14.93
N ARG A 20 -20.17 -14.71 -14.01
CA ARG A 20 -19.10 -13.71 -14.00
C ARG A 20 -17.79 -14.22 -13.44
N ASP A 21 -16.67 -13.63 -13.89
CA ASP A 21 -15.39 -13.80 -13.22
C ASP A 21 -15.36 -13.04 -11.89
N VAL A 22 -14.73 -13.66 -10.89
CA VAL A 22 -14.47 -13.08 -9.57
C VAL A 22 -13.03 -13.33 -9.14
N ALA A 23 -12.50 -12.47 -8.29
CA ALA A 23 -11.27 -12.74 -7.56
C ALA A 23 -11.62 -13.31 -6.17
N VAL A 24 -10.98 -14.38 -5.79
CA VAL A 24 -11.18 -15.02 -4.49
C VAL A 24 -9.87 -15.02 -3.73
N LYS A 25 -9.83 -14.30 -2.61
CA LYS A 25 -8.65 -14.24 -1.74
C LYS A 25 -8.80 -15.21 -0.58
N GLU A 26 -7.93 -16.21 -0.53
CA GLU A 26 -7.73 -17.06 0.65
C GLU A 26 -6.91 -16.25 1.66
N VAL A 27 -7.46 -16.01 2.85
CA VAL A 27 -6.72 -15.32 3.91
C VAL A 27 -5.98 -16.34 4.76
N HIS A 28 -4.65 -16.23 4.78
CA HIS A 28 -3.83 -17.09 5.63
C HIS A 28 -3.91 -16.64 7.08
N LEU A 29 -4.34 -17.53 7.95
CA LEU A 29 -4.29 -17.32 9.39
C LEU A 29 -2.98 -17.91 9.94
N PRO A 30 -2.42 -17.39 11.05
CA PRO A 30 -1.24 -17.94 11.68
C PRO A 30 -1.44 -19.44 12.01
N GLU A 31 -0.42 -20.26 11.73
CA GLU A 31 -0.51 -21.71 11.93
C GLU A 31 -0.63 -22.11 13.41
N ARG A 32 -0.07 -21.31 14.33
CA ARG A 32 -0.03 -21.59 15.76
C ARG A 32 -1.00 -20.73 16.55
N ILE A 33 -2.30 -20.92 16.29
CA ILE A 33 -3.39 -20.28 17.04
C ILE A 33 -4.39 -21.30 17.52
N THR A 34 -4.99 -21.06 18.69
CA THR A 34 -6.08 -21.88 19.22
C THR A 34 -7.36 -21.67 18.40
N GLU A 35 -8.28 -22.61 18.50
CA GLU A 35 -9.60 -22.51 17.85
C GLU A 35 -10.39 -21.28 18.33
N ALA A 36 -10.23 -20.88 19.60
CA ALA A 36 -10.84 -19.68 20.15
C ALA A 36 -10.27 -18.40 19.49
N GLU A 37 -8.95 -18.30 19.36
CA GLU A 37 -8.27 -17.20 18.68
C GLU A 37 -8.65 -17.14 17.20
N ARG A 38 -8.71 -18.28 16.52
CA ARG A 38 -9.17 -18.39 15.13
C ARG A 38 -10.57 -17.79 14.94
N LYS A 39 -11.52 -18.15 15.81
CA LYS A 39 -12.88 -17.60 15.78
C LYS A 39 -12.92 -16.09 16.04
N VAL A 40 -12.06 -15.57 16.90
CA VAL A 40 -11.95 -14.14 17.15
C VAL A 40 -11.39 -13.42 15.91
N LEU A 41 -10.31 -13.95 15.31
CA LEU A 41 -9.71 -13.40 14.10
C LEU A 41 -10.69 -13.40 12.93
N CYS A 42 -11.37 -14.51 12.66
CA CYS A 42 -12.39 -14.60 11.60
C CYS A 42 -13.50 -13.55 11.80
N ARG A 43 -14.02 -13.38 13.04
CA ARG A 43 -15.05 -12.37 13.32
C ARG A 43 -14.58 -10.95 13.06
N ARG A 44 -13.31 -10.64 13.38
CA ARG A 44 -12.71 -9.32 13.11
C ARG A 44 -12.55 -9.09 11.61
N LEU A 45 -12.00 -10.07 10.88
CA LEU A 45 -11.87 -10.02 9.42
C LEU A 45 -13.24 -9.77 8.76
N LEU A 46 -14.27 -10.49 9.21
CA LEU A 46 -15.65 -10.28 8.75
C LEU A 46 -16.15 -8.85 9.03
N GLY A 47 -15.83 -8.29 10.18
CA GLY A 47 -16.19 -6.91 10.54
C GLY A 47 -15.54 -5.89 9.63
N GLU A 48 -14.26 -6.01 9.35
CA GLU A 48 -13.50 -5.07 8.51
C GLU A 48 -13.87 -5.20 7.04
N ALA A 49 -14.02 -6.41 6.54
CA ALA A 49 -14.45 -6.59 5.16
C ALA A 49 -15.88 -6.05 4.92
N ARG A 50 -16.79 -6.15 5.91
CA ARG A 50 -18.10 -5.49 5.84
C ARG A 50 -17.98 -3.98 5.83
N ALA A 51 -17.08 -3.41 6.65
CA ALA A 51 -16.83 -1.98 6.66
C ALA A 51 -16.27 -1.51 5.30
N THR A 52 -15.32 -2.25 4.74
CA THR A 52 -14.76 -1.98 3.40
C THR A 52 -15.82 -2.13 2.31
N ALA A 53 -16.67 -3.16 2.37
CA ALA A 53 -17.77 -3.37 1.42
C ALA A 53 -18.81 -2.23 1.44
N ALA A 54 -18.93 -1.54 2.57
CA ALA A 54 -19.80 -0.36 2.69
C ALA A 54 -19.18 0.91 2.09
N LEU A 55 -17.86 0.92 1.85
CA LEU A 55 -17.15 2.05 1.28
C LEU A 55 -17.41 2.13 -0.23
N ARG A 56 -18.16 3.14 -0.65
CA ARG A 56 -18.49 3.38 -2.06
C ARG A 56 -17.52 4.40 -2.64
N HIS A 57 -16.49 3.92 -3.32
CA HIS A 57 -15.55 4.77 -4.05
C HIS A 57 -15.04 4.03 -5.30
N PRO A 58 -14.94 4.69 -6.48
CA PRO A 58 -14.52 4.04 -7.73
C PRO A 58 -13.10 3.46 -7.69
N GLY A 59 -12.26 3.91 -6.76
CA GLY A 59 -10.90 3.41 -6.53
C GLY A 59 -10.81 2.32 -5.46
N VAL A 60 -11.92 1.75 -4.98
CA VAL A 60 -11.94 0.62 -4.03
C VAL A 60 -12.42 -0.63 -4.75
N VAL A 61 -11.69 -1.74 -4.61
CA VAL A 61 -12.10 -3.04 -5.14
C VAL A 61 -13.40 -3.49 -4.45
N ALA A 62 -14.44 -3.79 -5.24
CA ALA A 62 -15.72 -4.18 -4.68
C ALA A 62 -15.66 -5.58 -4.06
N VAL A 63 -16.03 -5.68 -2.78
CA VAL A 63 -16.19 -6.96 -2.09
C VAL A 63 -17.62 -7.45 -2.33
N HIS A 64 -17.75 -8.67 -2.88
CA HIS A 64 -19.02 -9.29 -3.21
C HIS A 64 -19.54 -10.17 -2.08
N ASP A 65 -18.65 -10.97 -1.47
CA ASP A 65 -19.02 -11.90 -0.41
C ASP A 65 -17.83 -12.23 0.50
N LEU A 66 -18.15 -12.83 1.63
CA LEU A 66 -17.24 -13.32 2.63
C LEU A 66 -17.67 -14.70 3.11
N ILE A 67 -16.85 -15.69 2.81
CA ILE A 67 -17.12 -17.10 3.08
C ILE A 67 -16.14 -17.59 4.16
N VAL A 68 -16.62 -18.36 5.11
CA VAL A 68 -15.76 -19.12 6.04
C VAL A 68 -16.00 -20.59 5.80
N GLU A 69 -15.02 -21.27 5.24
CA GLU A 69 -15.04 -22.69 4.96
C GLU A 69 -13.90 -23.37 5.71
N ASP A 70 -14.19 -24.43 6.45
CA ASP A 70 -13.23 -25.17 7.29
C ASP A 70 -12.38 -24.26 8.21
N GLY A 71 -13.01 -23.21 8.75
CA GLY A 71 -12.34 -22.24 9.61
C GLY A 71 -11.35 -21.30 8.88
N ARG A 72 -11.37 -21.30 7.54
CA ARG A 72 -10.58 -20.41 6.69
C ARG A 72 -11.48 -19.33 6.10
N PRO A 73 -11.11 -18.05 6.22
CA PRO A 73 -11.84 -16.97 5.59
C PRO A 73 -11.42 -16.78 4.13
N TRP A 74 -12.43 -16.61 3.27
CA TRP A 74 -12.31 -16.32 1.86
C TRP A 74 -13.03 -15.01 1.55
N ILE A 75 -12.41 -14.13 0.80
CA ILE A 75 -12.99 -12.87 0.37
C ILE A 75 -13.25 -12.97 -1.13
N VAL A 76 -14.52 -12.89 -1.52
CA VAL A 76 -14.93 -12.82 -2.93
C VAL A 76 -15.07 -11.37 -3.32
N MET A 77 -14.36 -10.96 -4.37
CA MET A 77 -14.32 -9.57 -4.83
C MET A 77 -14.39 -9.51 -6.37
N GLU A 78 -14.60 -8.33 -6.90
CA GLU A 78 -14.56 -8.12 -8.34
C GLU A 78 -13.21 -8.55 -8.91
N PHE A 79 -13.25 -9.23 -10.06
CA PHE A 79 -12.06 -9.56 -10.83
C PHE A 79 -11.74 -8.40 -11.77
N LEU A 80 -10.51 -7.94 -11.72
CA LEU A 80 -10.03 -6.82 -12.53
C LEU A 80 -8.77 -7.24 -13.29
N GLU A 81 -8.79 -7.04 -14.59
CA GLU A 81 -7.57 -7.11 -15.39
C GLU A 81 -6.70 -5.90 -15.05
N SER A 82 -5.72 -6.14 -14.21
CA SER A 82 -4.89 -5.08 -13.63
C SER A 82 -3.50 -5.58 -13.32
N ARG A 83 -2.57 -4.65 -13.17
CA ARG A 83 -1.23 -4.90 -12.64
C ARG A 83 -1.04 -4.10 -11.36
N SER A 84 -0.35 -4.68 -10.38
CA SER A 84 0.04 -3.89 -9.22
C SER A 84 1.09 -2.85 -9.61
N LEU A 85 1.11 -1.72 -8.90
CA LEU A 85 2.16 -0.70 -9.06
C LEU A 85 3.55 -1.31 -8.84
N HIS A 86 3.67 -2.28 -7.93
CA HIS A 86 4.90 -3.04 -7.73
C HIS A 86 5.33 -3.78 -9.00
N GLY A 87 4.42 -4.54 -9.62
CA GLY A 87 4.68 -5.26 -10.87
C GLY A 87 5.03 -4.31 -12.02
N LEU A 88 4.31 -3.20 -12.12
CA LEU A 88 4.59 -2.18 -13.14
C LEU A 88 6.00 -1.59 -12.99
N ILE A 89 6.41 -1.26 -11.77
CA ILE A 89 7.77 -0.76 -11.48
C ILE A 89 8.83 -1.82 -11.80
N ALA A 90 8.57 -3.08 -11.44
CA ALA A 90 9.51 -4.18 -11.69
C ALA A 90 9.72 -4.44 -13.19
N GLU A 91 8.66 -4.33 -14.00
CA GLU A 91 8.70 -4.58 -15.45
C GLU A 91 9.21 -3.38 -16.25
N CYS A 92 8.72 -2.18 -15.92
CA CYS A 92 8.94 -0.97 -16.73
C CYS A 92 9.94 0.02 -16.12
N GLY A 93 10.41 -0.25 -14.89
CA GLY A 93 11.24 0.67 -14.11
C GLY A 93 10.43 1.78 -13.43
N PRO A 94 11.11 2.75 -12.81
CA PRO A 94 10.50 3.87 -12.10
C PRO A 94 9.62 4.72 -12.99
N LEU A 95 8.54 5.25 -12.42
CA LEU A 95 7.58 6.09 -13.13
C LEU A 95 8.06 7.53 -13.26
N GLY A 96 7.62 8.21 -14.30
CA GLY A 96 7.76 9.67 -14.42
C GLY A 96 6.92 10.40 -13.35
N VAL A 97 7.38 11.59 -12.96
CA VAL A 97 6.79 12.43 -11.91
C VAL A 97 5.28 12.64 -12.10
N ARG A 98 4.85 12.96 -13.32
CA ARG A 98 3.43 13.17 -13.63
C ARG A 98 2.58 11.94 -13.31
N ARG A 99 2.98 10.76 -13.82
CA ARG A 99 2.20 9.53 -13.61
C ARG A 99 2.18 9.11 -12.15
N ALA A 100 3.29 9.27 -11.44
CA ALA A 100 3.36 9.00 -10.00
C ALA A 100 2.45 9.96 -9.21
N ALA A 101 2.38 11.24 -9.58
CA ALA A 101 1.50 12.23 -8.95
C ALA A 101 0.02 11.91 -9.20
N GLU A 102 -0.36 11.53 -10.42
CA GLU A 102 -1.72 11.10 -10.76
C GLU A 102 -2.15 9.89 -9.94
N ILE A 103 -1.32 8.83 -9.90
CA ILE A 103 -1.57 7.64 -9.07
C ILE A 103 -1.68 8.02 -7.59
N GLY A 104 -0.79 8.87 -7.10
CA GLY A 104 -0.83 9.36 -5.72
C GLY A 104 -2.12 10.10 -5.38
N ALA A 105 -2.63 10.91 -6.31
CA ALA A 105 -3.89 11.64 -6.14
C ALA A 105 -5.09 10.69 -6.09
N ASP A 106 -5.12 9.65 -6.93
CA ASP A 106 -6.16 8.64 -6.93
C ASP A 106 -6.16 7.83 -5.63
N VAL A 107 -4.99 7.34 -5.19
CA VAL A 107 -4.84 6.63 -3.90
C VAL A 107 -5.26 7.53 -2.74
N LEU A 108 -4.83 8.80 -2.72
CA LEU A 108 -5.23 9.75 -1.68
C LEU A 108 -6.74 9.99 -1.65
N SER A 109 -7.40 10.04 -2.81
CA SER A 109 -8.86 10.17 -2.90
C SER A 109 -9.57 9.00 -2.21
N VAL A 110 -9.08 7.78 -2.43
CA VAL A 110 -9.57 6.57 -1.75
C VAL A 110 -9.35 6.65 -0.24
N LEU A 111 -8.14 7.02 0.20
CA LEU A 111 -7.81 7.13 1.63
C LEU A 111 -8.72 8.17 2.32
N ARG A 112 -8.94 9.32 1.71
CA ARG A 112 -9.85 10.35 2.26
C ARG A 112 -11.28 9.85 2.42
N ALA A 113 -11.79 9.10 1.44
CA ALA A 113 -13.14 8.51 1.52
C ALA A 113 -13.22 7.46 2.66
N ALA A 114 -12.18 6.64 2.82
CA ALA A 114 -12.08 5.65 3.89
C ALA A 114 -12.00 6.32 5.28
N HIS A 115 -11.14 7.32 5.44
CA HIS A 115 -10.96 8.08 6.69
C HIS A 115 -12.25 8.79 7.10
N ALA A 116 -12.96 9.40 6.16
CA ALA A 116 -14.28 9.99 6.41
C ALA A 116 -15.34 8.98 6.91
N ALA A 117 -15.17 7.70 6.56
CA ALA A 117 -15.99 6.59 7.05
C ALA A 117 -15.42 5.93 8.33
N GLY A 118 -14.35 6.48 8.91
CA GLY A 118 -13.68 5.93 10.11
C GLY A 118 -12.86 4.66 9.82
N ILE A 119 -12.51 4.41 8.56
CA ILE A 119 -11.76 3.23 8.13
C ILE A 119 -10.32 3.64 7.81
N LEU A 120 -9.34 2.95 8.40
CA LEU A 120 -7.92 3.09 8.07
C LEU A 120 -7.49 1.93 7.17
N HIS A 121 -6.64 2.21 6.18
CA HIS A 121 -6.12 1.18 5.29
C HIS A 121 -5.04 0.32 5.93
N ARG A 122 -4.04 0.95 6.57
CA ARG A 122 -2.97 0.35 7.38
C ARG A 122 -1.89 -0.45 6.62
N ASP A 123 -2.07 -0.68 5.33
CA ASP A 123 -1.12 -1.42 4.48
C ASP A 123 -1.00 -0.81 3.07
N VAL A 124 -0.89 0.52 2.98
CA VAL A 124 -0.65 1.22 1.70
C VAL A 124 0.77 0.91 1.23
N LYS A 125 0.88 0.26 0.07
CA LYS A 125 2.16 -0.09 -0.57
C LYS A 125 1.97 -0.38 -2.05
N PRO A 126 3.02 -0.39 -2.88
CA PRO A 126 2.89 -0.59 -4.33
C PRO A 126 2.20 -1.90 -4.74
N SER A 127 2.30 -2.98 -3.94
CA SER A 127 1.62 -4.25 -4.24
C SER A 127 0.09 -4.19 -4.04
N ASN A 128 -0.41 -3.24 -3.25
CA ASN A 128 -1.83 -3.06 -2.96
C ASN A 128 -2.47 -1.92 -3.80
N VAL A 129 -1.69 -1.27 -4.66
CA VAL A 129 -2.18 -0.30 -5.65
C VAL A 129 -2.28 -1.01 -6.98
N LEU A 130 -3.50 -1.17 -7.51
CA LEU A 130 -3.77 -1.83 -8.79
C LEU A 130 -4.01 -0.77 -9.86
N ILE A 131 -3.45 -1.01 -11.05
CA ILE A 131 -3.59 -0.15 -12.23
C ILE A 131 -4.24 -0.99 -13.30
N CYS A 132 -5.49 -0.64 -13.66
CA CYS A 132 -6.26 -1.30 -14.69
C CYS A 132 -5.84 -0.87 -16.09
N GLU A 133 -6.17 -1.67 -17.10
CA GLU A 133 -5.91 -1.34 -18.51
C GLU A 133 -6.64 -0.09 -18.99
N ASP A 134 -7.81 0.21 -18.40
CA ASP A 134 -8.57 1.45 -18.65
C ASP A 134 -7.99 2.70 -17.95
N GLY A 135 -6.88 2.53 -17.24
CA GLY A 135 -6.17 3.61 -16.54
C GLY A 135 -6.66 3.88 -15.11
N ARG A 136 -7.74 3.23 -14.63
CA ARG A 136 -8.21 3.36 -13.23
C ARG A 136 -7.14 2.88 -12.27
N VAL A 137 -7.05 3.58 -11.14
CA VAL A 137 -6.20 3.20 -10.01
C VAL A 137 -7.09 2.76 -8.86
N LEU A 138 -6.86 1.56 -8.35
CA LEU A 138 -7.61 1.00 -7.24
C LEU A 138 -6.69 0.66 -6.08
N LEU A 139 -7.22 0.77 -4.88
CA LEU A 139 -6.56 0.36 -3.65
C LEU A 139 -7.28 -0.89 -3.11
N THR A 140 -6.50 -1.95 -2.86
CA THR A 140 -7.00 -3.24 -2.36
C THR A 140 -6.46 -3.53 -0.96
N ASP A 141 -7.02 -4.54 -0.30
CA ASP A 141 -6.52 -5.08 0.98
C ASP A 141 -6.68 -4.14 2.19
N PHE A 142 -7.80 -3.43 2.25
CA PHE A 142 -8.17 -2.62 3.41
C PHE A 142 -8.20 -3.42 4.71
N GLY A 143 -7.55 -2.91 5.73
CA GLY A 143 -7.71 -3.36 7.13
C GLY A 143 -7.20 -4.77 7.47
N LEU A 144 -6.87 -5.60 6.47
CA LEU A 144 -6.49 -7.01 6.69
C LEU A 144 -5.21 -7.17 7.54
N ALA A 145 -4.36 -6.16 7.56
CA ALA A 145 -3.07 -6.19 8.28
C ALA A 145 -3.18 -6.16 9.82
N VAL A 146 -4.29 -5.61 10.37
CA VAL A 146 -4.40 -5.37 11.83
C VAL A 146 -4.71 -6.62 12.63
N HIS A 147 -5.31 -7.62 12.01
CA HIS A 147 -5.73 -8.82 12.72
C HIS A 147 -4.58 -9.74 13.11
N MET A 148 -3.46 -9.62 12.41
CA MET A 148 -2.25 -10.37 12.70
C MET A 148 -1.52 -9.86 13.94
N ASP A 149 -1.67 -8.54 14.28
CA ASP A 149 -0.92 -7.88 15.36
C ASP A 149 -1.54 -8.00 16.77
N ARG A 150 -2.87 -8.18 16.88
CA ARG A 150 -3.56 -8.08 18.18
C ARG A 150 -3.69 -9.38 18.96
N GLY A 151 -3.17 -10.49 18.47
CA GLY A 151 -3.18 -11.79 19.16
C GLY A 151 -1.92 -12.11 19.96
N ARG A 152 -0.90 -11.24 19.90
CA ARG A 152 0.39 -11.45 20.57
C ARG A 152 0.73 -10.28 21.48
N GLU A 153 1.34 -10.54 22.63
CA GLU A 153 1.91 -9.51 23.49
C GLU A 153 2.98 -8.71 22.72
N ALA A 154 3.09 -7.40 23.00
CA ALA A 154 3.88 -6.45 22.20
C ALA A 154 5.35 -6.86 21.93
N GLY A 155 5.92 -7.78 22.71
CA GLY A 155 7.28 -8.30 22.50
C GLY A 155 7.41 -9.41 21.43
N GLU A 156 6.35 -10.17 21.16
CA GLU A 156 6.35 -11.23 20.12
C GLU A 156 5.97 -10.69 18.75
N THR A 157 5.27 -9.57 18.70
CA THR A 157 4.83 -8.88 17.47
C THR A 157 6.02 -8.39 16.63
N LEU A 158 7.13 -7.99 17.29
CA LEU A 158 8.35 -7.53 16.64
C LEU A 158 9.06 -8.62 15.80
N VAL A 159 8.86 -9.91 16.09
CA VAL A 159 9.59 -11.01 15.44
C VAL A 159 8.69 -11.84 14.51
N ALA A 160 7.41 -11.94 14.77
CA ALA A 160 6.50 -12.84 14.05
C ALA A 160 5.51 -12.14 13.09
N GLY A 161 5.38 -10.81 13.18
CA GLY A 161 4.57 -9.98 12.26
C GLY A 161 5.30 -9.54 10.98
N ILE A 162 6.46 -10.14 10.68
CA ILE A 162 7.35 -9.71 9.58
C ILE A 162 6.94 -10.31 8.21
N GLU A 163 5.74 -10.84 8.07
CA GLU A 163 5.22 -11.26 6.76
C GLU A 163 4.73 -10.11 5.86
N GLY A 164 4.60 -8.88 6.40
CA GLY A 164 4.43 -7.65 5.61
C GLY A 164 5.77 -6.99 5.31
N SER A 165 5.83 -6.10 4.32
CA SER A 165 7.05 -5.31 4.07
C SER A 165 7.18 -4.19 5.12
N PRO A 166 8.07 -4.30 6.14
CA PRO A 166 8.21 -3.30 7.20
C PRO A 166 8.67 -1.95 6.67
N ALA A 167 9.15 -1.92 5.43
CA ALA A 167 9.66 -0.72 4.75
C ALA A 167 8.59 0.34 4.41
N TYR A 168 7.30 0.02 4.58
CA TYR A 168 6.18 0.96 4.39
C TYR A 168 5.45 1.27 5.70
N LEU A 169 5.81 0.59 6.81
CA LEU A 169 5.24 0.84 8.12
C LEU A 169 5.69 2.21 8.65
N PRO A 170 4.79 3.02 9.23
CA PRO A 170 5.18 4.29 9.83
C PRO A 170 5.83 4.09 11.21
N PRO A 171 6.63 5.08 11.69
CA PRO A 171 7.37 4.97 12.95
C PRO A 171 6.50 4.65 14.17
N GLU A 172 5.30 5.25 14.27
CA GLU A 172 4.37 4.98 15.37
C GLU A 172 3.92 3.51 15.39
N ARG A 173 3.77 2.88 14.21
CA ARG A 173 3.40 1.46 14.12
C ARG A 173 4.57 0.54 14.48
N VAL A 174 5.79 0.90 14.09
CA VAL A 174 7.00 0.19 14.51
C VAL A 174 7.16 0.25 16.04
N ASN A 175 6.76 1.36 16.67
CA ASN A 175 6.74 1.53 18.14
C ASN A 175 5.52 0.89 18.83
N GLY A 176 4.65 0.16 18.11
CA GLY A 176 3.48 -0.50 18.67
C GLY A 176 2.31 0.45 19.02
N LEU A 177 2.36 1.71 18.57
CA LEU A 177 1.29 2.68 18.79
C LEU A 177 0.12 2.44 17.79
N PRO A 178 -1.10 2.89 18.11
CA PRO A 178 -2.24 2.78 17.21
C PRO A 178 -2.00 3.47 15.87
N SER A 179 -2.61 2.93 14.80
CA SER A 179 -2.63 3.59 13.49
C SER A 179 -3.53 4.83 13.53
N LEU A 180 -3.14 5.84 12.78
CA LEU A 180 -3.84 7.11 12.57
C LEU A 180 -4.07 7.30 11.06
N GLU A 181 -4.88 8.28 10.66
CA GLU A 181 -4.99 8.70 9.25
C GLU A 181 -3.60 9.10 8.70
N ALA A 182 -2.82 9.79 9.51
CA ALA A 182 -1.44 10.15 9.20
C ALA A 182 -0.51 8.93 8.97
N SER A 183 -0.86 7.75 9.49
CA SER A 183 -0.13 6.50 9.23
C SER A 183 -0.26 6.06 7.77
N ASP A 184 -1.48 6.14 7.22
CA ASP A 184 -1.74 5.83 5.82
C ASP A 184 -1.05 6.85 4.89
N LEU A 185 -0.99 8.13 5.30
CA LEU A 185 -0.30 9.18 4.56
C LEU A 185 1.22 8.96 4.52
N TRP A 186 1.85 8.50 5.60
CA TRP A 186 3.24 8.06 5.57
C TRP A 186 3.46 6.95 4.56
N SER A 187 2.63 5.91 4.61
CA SER A 187 2.73 4.76 3.70
C SER A 187 2.51 5.16 2.24
N LEU A 188 1.64 6.16 1.98
CA LEU A 188 1.52 6.81 0.67
C LEU A 188 2.82 7.50 0.25
N GLY A 189 3.48 8.23 1.16
CA GLY A 189 4.78 8.87 0.90
C GLY A 189 5.86 7.86 0.50
N ALA A 190 5.96 6.73 1.23
CA ALA A 190 6.89 5.65 0.90
C ALA A 190 6.53 4.96 -0.43
N THR A 191 5.24 4.86 -0.76
CA THR A 191 4.74 4.33 -2.04
C THR A 191 5.13 5.25 -3.20
N LEU A 192 4.95 6.57 -3.06
CA LEU A 192 5.33 7.55 -4.07
C LEU A 192 6.85 7.59 -4.28
N TYR A 193 7.63 7.53 -3.20
CA TYR A 193 9.08 7.39 -3.30
C TYR A 193 9.44 6.16 -4.14
N THR A 194 8.85 5.00 -3.82
CA THR A 194 9.10 3.77 -4.57
C THR A 194 8.69 3.91 -6.05
N ALA A 195 7.59 4.60 -6.32
CA ALA A 195 7.13 4.79 -7.69
C ALA A 195 8.13 5.56 -8.55
N VAL A 196 8.79 6.58 -8.01
CA VAL A 196 9.73 7.43 -8.77
C VAL A 196 11.18 6.97 -8.72
N GLU A 197 11.62 6.31 -7.64
CA GLU A 197 13.01 5.85 -7.49
C GLU A 197 13.19 4.38 -7.92
N GLY A 198 12.13 3.56 -7.91
CA GLY A 198 12.16 2.14 -8.26
C GLY A 198 12.46 1.22 -7.08
N PHE A 199 12.73 1.75 -5.90
CA PHE A 199 13.00 0.99 -4.68
C PHE A 199 12.40 1.69 -3.46
N SER A 200 12.12 0.92 -2.40
CA SER A 200 11.55 1.47 -1.16
C SER A 200 12.59 2.27 -0.37
N PRO A 201 12.21 3.43 0.23
CA PRO A 201 13.13 4.29 0.98
C PRO A 201 13.74 3.58 2.19
N PHE A 202 13.00 2.68 2.83
CA PHE A 202 13.40 2.04 4.08
C PHE A 202 13.71 0.55 3.96
N LEU A 203 13.70 -0.03 2.75
CA LEU A 203 14.05 -1.43 2.57
C LEU A 203 15.54 -1.64 2.82
N ARG A 204 15.85 -2.60 3.70
CA ARG A 204 17.21 -3.03 4.04
C ARG A 204 17.31 -4.54 3.87
N CYS A 205 18.50 -5.10 4.11
CA CYS A 205 18.79 -6.52 3.93
C CYS A 205 17.94 -7.47 4.78
N HIS A 206 17.37 -6.99 5.89
CA HIS A 206 16.45 -7.75 6.73
C HIS A 206 15.44 -6.82 7.42
N ALA A 207 14.34 -7.40 7.91
CA ALA A 207 13.20 -6.67 8.44
C ALA A 207 13.55 -5.74 9.60
N LEU A 208 14.36 -6.20 10.56
CA LEU A 208 14.78 -5.37 11.70
C LEU A 208 15.58 -4.14 11.26
N ALA A 209 16.47 -4.27 10.29
CA ALA A 209 17.22 -3.14 9.74
C ALA A 209 16.29 -2.16 8.99
N SER A 210 15.26 -2.64 8.30
CA SER A 210 14.23 -1.79 7.69
C SER A 210 13.42 -1.04 8.75
N MET A 211 13.02 -1.69 9.83
CA MET A 211 12.34 -1.04 10.97
C MET A 211 13.21 0.04 11.62
N LEU A 212 14.51 -0.25 11.80
CA LEU A 212 15.45 0.73 12.35
C LEU A 212 15.61 1.93 11.41
N ALA A 213 15.72 1.71 10.11
CA ALA A 213 15.75 2.78 9.10
C ALA A 213 14.49 3.66 9.16
N VAL A 214 13.30 3.06 9.33
CA VAL A 214 12.04 3.79 9.54
C VAL A 214 12.11 4.64 10.81
N LEU A 215 12.52 4.08 11.95
CA LEU A 215 12.59 4.79 13.23
C LEU A 215 13.60 5.95 13.23
N LEU A 216 14.69 5.80 12.50
CA LEU A 216 15.71 6.83 12.37
C LEU A 216 15.40 7.86 11.26
N GLY A 217 14.40 7.59 10.41
CA GLY A 217 14.17 8.40 9.21
C GLY A 217 15.34 8.30 8.22
N ASP A 218 16.06 7.16 8.25
CA ASP A 218 17.25 6.94 7.42
C ASP A 218 16.84 6.48 6.02
N TYR A 219 16.70 7.44 5.11
CA TYR A 219 16.48 7.20 3.68
C TYR A 219 17.22 8.25 2.83
N ALA A 220 17.60 7.85 1.62
CA ALA A 220 18.23 8.76 0.68
C ALA A 220 17.20 9.77 0.16
N ARG A 221 17.63 11.02 0.01
CA ARG A 221 16.78 12.02 -0.64
C ARG A 221 16.42 11.56 -2.05
N PRO A 222 15.14 11.67 -2.48
CA PRO A 222 14.76 11.25 -3.81
C PRO A 222 15.43 12.12 -4.87
N GLU A 223 16.05 11.46 -5.87
CA GLU A 223 16.77 12.14 -6.96
C GLU A 223 15.88 12.34 -8.19
N ARG A 224 14.88 11.44 -8.40
CA ARG A 224 14.01 11.40 -9.57
C ARG A 224 12.63 12.03 -9.32
N ALA A 225 12.33 12.37 -8.07
CA ALA A 225 11.01 12.86 -7.67
C ALA A 225 10.66 14.26 -8.22
N GLY A 226 11.64 15.09 -8.54
CA GLY A 226 11.38 16.43 -9.09
C GLY A 226 10.36 17.21 -8.26
N ALA A 227 9.24 17.62 -8.87
CA ALA A 227 8.16 18.34 -8.20
C ALA A 227 7.42 17.54 -7.11
N LEU A 228 7.57 16.19 -7.06
CA LEU A 228 7.03 15.37 -5.98
C LEU A 228 7.90 15.37 -4.72
N THR A 229 9.14 15.89 -4.76
CA THR A 229 10.03 15.89 -3.59
C THR A 229 9.37 16.51 -2.35
N PRO A 230 8.70 17.69 -2.40
CA PRO A 230 8.05 18.27 -1.22
C PRO A 230 6.92 17.41 -0.67
N VAL A 231 6.19 16.68 -1.53
CA VAL A 231 5.14 15.76 -1.12
C VAL A 231 5.73 14.60 -0.34
N ILE A 232 6.72 13.93 -0.92
CA ILE A 232 7.38 12.75 -0.33
C ILE A 232 8.02 13.12 1.02
N GLU A 233 8.84 14.17 1.07
CA GLU A 233 9.51 14.61 2.29
C GLU A 233 8.51 15.09 3.37
N GLY A 234 7.41 15.71 2.95
CA GLY A 234 6.36 16.17 3.86
C GLY A 234 5.52 15.04 4.44
N LEU A 235 5.30 13.95 3.69
CA LEU A 235 4.60 12.75 4.17
C LEU A 235 5.50 11.86 5.03
N LEU A 236 6.81 11.81 4.77
CA LEU A 236 7.78 11.01 5.50
C LEU A 236 8.37 11.73 6.74
N ARG A 237 7.61 12.65 7.35
CA ARG A 237 7.96 13.25 8.64
C ARG A 237 7.75 12.22 9.77
N GLN A 238 8.74 12.11 10.67
CA GLN A 238 8.74 11.13 11.74
C GLN A 238 7.52 11.24 12.65
N ARG A 239 7.18 12.44 13.08
CA ARG A 239 6.04 12.70 13.95
C ARG A 239 4.76 12.84 13.11
N PRO A 240 3.68 12.11 13.43
CA PRO A 240 2.42 12.18 12.69
C PRO A 240 1.86 13.60 12.53
N GLU A 241 2.00 14.43 13.56
CA GLU A 241 1.53 15.82 13.58
C GLU A 241 2.32 16.77 12.68
N ASP A 242 3.54 16.42 12.28
CA ASP A 242 4.40 17.22 11.40
C ASP A 242 4.22 16.83 9.91
N ARG A 243 3.42 15.78 9.63
CA ARG A 243 3.14 15.31 8.27
C ARG A 243 2.17 16.25 7.55
N LEU A 244 2.28 16.28 6.23
CA LEU A 244 1.28 16.97 5.40
C LEU A 244 -0.12 16.41 5.67
N SER A 245 -1.12 17.30 5.77
CA SER A 245 -2.51 16.87 5.79
C SER A 245 -2.95 16.31 4.43
N ALA A 246 -4.05 15.58 4.40
CA ALA A 246 -4.61 15.06 3.16
C ALA A 246 -4.94 16.16 2.15
N GLU A 247 -5.41 17.33 2.62
CA GLU A 247 -5.72 18.50 1.79
C GLU A 247 -4.46 19.11 1.18
N ALA A 248 -3.42 19.34 2.00
CA ALA A 248 -2.14 19.87 1.54
C ALA A 248 -1.48 18.90 0.54
N THR A 249 -1.54 17.60 0.82
CA THR A 249 -1.04 16.55 -0.07
C THR A 249 -1.77 16.58 -1.43
N ALA A 250 -3.10 16.70 -1.43
CA ALA A 250 -3.89 16.77 -2.67
C ALA A 250 -3.56 18.00 -3.52
N MET A 251 -3.26 19.14 -2.89
CA MET A 251 -2.85 20.35 -3.61
C MET A 251 -1.48 20.17 -4.26
N LEU A 252 -0.51 19.70 -3.51
CA LEU A 252 0.86 19.50 -3.99
C LEU A 252 0.97 18.41 -5.06
N LEU A 253 0.17 17.33 -4.97
CA LEU A 253 0.12 16.31 -6.01
C LEU A 253 -0.40 16.87 -7.34
N ARG A 254 -1.45 17.68 -7.31
CA ARG A 254 -1.97 18.36 -8.53
C ARG A 254 -0.94 19.31 -9.11
N GLU A 255 -0.31 20.12 -8.29
CA GLU A 255 0.75 21.03 -8.73
C GLU A 255 1.92 20.29 -9.36
N ALA A 256 2.36 19.16 -8.76
CA ALA A 256 3.42 18.34 -9.30
C ALA A 256 3.05 17.73 -10.66
N ALA A 257 1.81 17.26 -10.84
CA ALA A 257 1.32 16.75 -12.11
C ALA A 257 1.29 17.84 -13.19
N ASP A 258 0.82 19.05 -12.86
CA ASP A 258 0.72 20.19 -13.77
C ASP A 258 2.12 20.71 -14.18
N LEU A 259 3.05 20.80 -13.23
CA LEU A 259 4.45 21.20 -13.52
C LEU A 259 5.13 20.19 -14.44
N ALA A 260 4.92 18.90 -14.22
CA ALA A 260 5.50 17.85 -15.04
C ALA A 260 4.84 17.73 -16.45
N ALA A 261 3.66 18.30 -16.65
CA ALA A 261 2.98 18.35 -17.94
C ALA A 261 3.48 19.48 -18.87
N ARG A 262 4.22 20.47 -18.34
CA ARG A 262 4.69 21.61 -19.13
C ARG A 262 5.78 21.18 -20.12
N PRO A 263 5.71 21.59 -21.41
CA PRO A 263 6.78 21.32 -22.38
C PRO A 263 8.08 21.99 -21.89
N GLY A 264 9.13 21.22 -21.65
CA GLY A 264 10.43 21.70 -21.16
C GLY A 264 10.86 21.16 -19.81
N ALA A 265 10.02 20.41 -19.08
CA ALA A 265 10.37 19.81 -17.80
C ALA A 265 11.16 18.47 -17.96
N THR A 266 11.63 18.12 -19.17
CA THR A 266 12.25 16.83 -19.45
C THR A 266 13.76 16.89 -19.22
N ALA A 267 14.22 16.07 -18.27
CA ALA A 267 15.53 15.43 -18.15
C ALA A 267 16.79 16.32 -18.16
N LEU A 268 17.40 16.43 -16.99
CA LEU A 268 18.88 16.52 -16.95
C LEU A 268 19.44 15.31 -17.69
N PRO A 269 20.34 15.48 -18.69
CA PRO A 269 20.92 14.37 -19.41
C PRO A 269 21.78 13.53 -18.41
N VAL A 270 21.51 12.22 -18.37
CA VAL A 270 22.43 11.26 -17.77
C VAL A 270 23.79 11.47 -18.43
N ALA A 271 24.76 11.94 -17.67
CA ALA A 271 26.13 12.07 -18.11
C ALA A 271 26.62 10.68 -18.54
N ALA A 272 26.83 10.51 -19.85
CA ALA A 272 27.44 9.31 -20.40
C ALA A 272 28.80 9.11 -19.75
N ALA A 273 28.96 7.99 -19.04
CA ALA A 273 30.24 7.55 -18.52
C ALA A 273 31.19 7.43 -19.70
N ARG A 274 32.25 8.25 -19.73
CA ARG A 274 33.35 8.13 -20.68
C ARG A 274 34.07 6.79 -20.43
N PRO A 275 34.29 5.95 -21.46
CA PRO A 275 35.18 4.81 -21.32
C PRO A 275 36.60 5.35 -21.12
N GLY A 276 37.17 5.01 -19.96
CA GLY A 276 38.58 5.31 -19.68
C GLY A 276 39.49 4.58 -20.66
N ALA A 277 40.29 5.35 -21.33
CA ALA A 277 41.44 4.87 -22.06
C ALA A 277 42.60 4.73 -21.06
N GLY A 278 43.32 3.62 -21.16
CA GLY A 278 44.59 3.39 -20.49
C GLY A 278 44.72 1.99 -19.93
#